data_4ba37c6cd92f2b58970e553de18d4e76
#
_entry.id   4ba37c6cd92f2b58970e553de18d4e76
#
_cell.length_a   1.000
_cell.length_b   1.000
_cell.length_c   1.000
_cell.angle_alpha   90.00
_cell.angle_beta   90.00
_cell.angle_gamma   90.00
#
_symmetry.space_group_name_H-M   'P 1'
#
loop_
_entity.id
_entity.type
_entity.pdbx_description
1 polymer ?
#
loop_
_entity_poly.entity_id
_entity_poly.type
_entity_poly.pdbx_seq_one_letter_code
_entity_poly.pdbx_strand_id
1 'polypeptide(L)'
;MSHETLAIAPSTLMSLFGYKACANKELFAVLASLDTVVHPKEAHKAIRILNHDYVVDCIFKAHLVGDTHGYRATNTTETPSLQALTSSVRELDSWYVAYVENLDLSALCEQVRFAFTDGDLGLMSREEILLHVITHGGYHRGAAGQVLDSVAVSPPRDLYTRFLHMFQSERHQ
;
A
#
# COMPACT_ATOMS: atom_id res chain seq x y z
N MET A 1 -13.48 11.17 -30.88
CA MET A 1 -12.36 11.83 -30.17
C MET A 1 -11.64 10.73 -29.41
N SER A 2 -10.47 10.31 -29.89
CA SER A 2 -9.63 9.32 -29.21
C SER A 2 -9.14 9.96 -27.90
N HIS A 3 -9.59 9.42 -26.76
CA HIS A 3 -8.96 9.72 -25.48
C HIS A 3 -7.53 9.18 -25.55
N GLU A 4 -6.55 10.03 -25.81
CA GLU A 4 -5.18 9.72 -25.49
C GLU A 4 -5.13 9.51 -23.98
N THR A 5 -4.98 8.26 -23.56
CA THR A 5 -4.73 7.91 -22.17
C THR A 5 -3.32 8.39 -21.88
N LEU A 6 -3.20 9.49 -21.13
CA LEU A 6 -1.91 9.99 -20.65
C LEU A 6 -1.40 9.00 -19.59
N ALA A 7 -0.54 8.08 -19.99
CA ALA A 7 0.09 7.13 -19.06
C ALA A 7 1.09 7.86 -18.16
N ILE A 8 1.12 7.50 -16.88
CA ILE A 8 2.10 8.02 -15.92
C ILE A 8 3.49 7.45 -16.29
N ALA A 9 4.53 8.27 -16.19
CA ALA A 9 5.88 7.79 -16.44
C ALA A 9 6.27 6.68 -15.44
N PRO A 10 6.91 5.58 -15.88
CA PRO A 10 7.36 4.51 -14.98
C PRO A 10 8.20 5.01 -13.80
N SER A 11 9.04 6.03 -14.00
CA SER A 11 9.83 6.68 -12.95
C SER A 11 8.96 7.31 -11.84
N THR A 12 7.75 7.77 -12.17
CA THR A 12 6.80 8.30 -11.18
C THR A 12 6.25 7.16 -10.31
N LEU A 13 5.88 6.03 -10.90
CA LEU A 13 5.43 4.85 -10.15
C LEU A 13 6.53 4.29 -9.24
N MET A 14 7.78 4.21 -9.73
CA MET A 14 8.93 3.81 -8.89
C MET A 14 9.07 4.72 -7.66
N SER A 15 8.98 6.04 -7.86
CA SER A 15 9.05 7.01 -6.77
C SER A 15 7.88 6.86 -5.79
N LEU A 16 6.66 6.63 -6.28
CA LEU A 16 5.47 6.47 -5.45
C LEU A 16 5.48 5.15 -4.65
N PHE A 17 5.95 4.04 -5.22
CA PHE A 17 6.10 2.78 -4.48
C PHE A 17 7.24 2.84 -3.47
N GLY A 18 8.35 3.51 -3.78
CA GLY A 18 9.40 3.82 -2.80
C GLY A 18 8.88 4.64 -1.62
N TYR A 19 8.06 5.66 -1.92
CA TYR A 19 7.36 6.45 -0.89
C TYR A 19 6.41 5.59 -0.05
N LYS A 20 5.56 4.75 -0.67
CA LYS A 20 4.63 3.84 0.04
C LYS A 20 5.39 2.95 1.02
N ALA A 21 6.48 2.32 0.57
CA ALA A 21 7.32 1.46 1.40
C ALA A 21 7.94 2.22 2.59
N CYS A 22 8.42 3.45 2.37
CA CYS A 22 8.96 4.31 3.42
C CYS A 22 7.89 4.70 4.44
N ALA A 23 6.71 5.12 3.99
CA ALA A 23 5.59 5.52 4.84
C ALA A 23 5.06 4.34 5.68
N ASN A 24 4.94 3.15 5.08
CA ASN A 24 4.60 1.92 5.81
C ASN A 24 5.62 1.64 6.91
N LYS A 25 6.91 1.66 6.59
CA LYS A 25 7.99 1.43 7.57
C LYS A 25 7.91 2.40 8.75
N GLU A 26 7.70 3.68 8.50
CA GLU A 26 7.58 4.70 9.56
C GLU A 26 6.34 4.45 10.44
N LEU A 27 5.18 4.15 9.84
CA LEU A 27 3.94 3.91 10.58
C LEU A 27 4.03 2.65 11.45
N PHE A 28 4.57 1.55 10.90
CA PHE A 28 4.77 0.31 11.66
C PHE A 28 5.76 0.49 12.82
N ALA A 29 6.80 1.34 12.67
CA ALA A 29 7.73 1.66 13.74
C ALA A 29 7.04 2.42 14.90
N VAL A 30 6.17 3.39 14.58
CA VAL A 30 5.39 4.09 15.60
C VAL A 30 4.39 3.14 16.27
N LEU A 31 3.70 2.30 15.49
CA LEU A 31 2.75 1.33 16.05
C LEU A 31 3.43 0.31 16.98
N ALA A 32 4.68 -0.07 16.66
CA ALA A 32 5.49 -0.96 17.53
C ALA A 32 5.88 -0.33 18.86
N SER A 33 5.88 1.01 18.98
CA SER A 33 6.15 1.74 20.23
C SER A 33 4.90 1.94 21.10
N LEU A 34 3.71 1.61 20.58
CA LEU A 34 2.46 1.73 21.32
C LEU A 34 2.41 0.73 22.48
N ASP A 35 2.10 1.21 23.68
CA ASP A 35 1.88 0.34 24.84
C ASP A 35 0.57 -0.44 24.66
N THR A 36 0.70 -1.70 24.25
CA THR A 36 -0.45 -2.58 23.98
C THR A 36 -1.16 -3.08 25.24
N VAL A 37 -0.57 -2.91 26.41
CA VAL A 37 -1.22 -3.21 27.71
C VAL A 37 -2.20 -2.08 28.06
N VAL A 38 -1.79 -0.84 27.82
CA VAL A 38 -2.60 0.35 28.07
C VAL A 38 -3.66 0.57 26.97
N HIS A 39 -3.29 0.31 25.69
CA HIS A 39 -4.13 0.59 24.51
C HIS A 39 -4.41 -0.65 23.65
N PRO A 40 -4.93 -1.76 24.22
CA PRO A 40 -5.07 -3.02 23.47
C PRO A 40 -6.10 -2.91 22.33
N LYS A 41 -7.16 -2.12 22.51
CA LYS A 41 -8.23 -1.95 21.49
C LYS A 41 -7.74 -1.14 20.29
N GLU A 42 -7.00 -0.08 20.55
CA GLU A 42 -6.45 0.80 19.52
C GLU A 42 -5.35 0.08 18.73
N ALA A 43 -4.46 -0.65 19.40
CA ALA A 43 -3.48 -1.52 18.76
C ALA A 43 -4.17 -2.54 17.83
N HIS A 44 -5.17 -3.26 18.32
CA HIS A 44 -5.95 -4.20 17.53
C HIS A 44 -6.61 -3.53 16.32
N LYS A 45 -7.27 -2.37 16.53
CA LYS A 45 -7.94 -1.63 15.46
C LYS A 45 -6.96 -1.18 14.37
N ALA A 46 -5.82 -0.62 14.75
CA ALA A 46 -4.80 -0.19 13.79
C ALA A 46 -4.24 -1.38 12.99
N ILE A 47 -3.94 -2.50 13.66
CA ILE A 47 -3.49 -3.73 12.98
C ILE A 47 -4.56 -4.23 12.00
N ARG A 48 -5.85 -4.22 12.38
CA ARG A 48 -6.95 -4.64 11.48
C ARG A 48 -7.07 -3.77 10.25
N ILE A 49 -6.91 -2.45 10.38
CA ILE A 49 -6.91 -1.51 9.25
C ILE A 49 -5.74 -1.81 8.30
N LEU A 50 -4.53 -1.96 8.84
CA LEU A 50 -3.34 -2.22 8.03
C LEU A 50 -3.31 -3.64 7.44
N ASN A 51 -3.92 -4.62 8.12
CA ASN A 51 -4.09 -5.96 7.57
C ASN A 51 -5.08 -5.99 6.39
N HIS A 52 -6.13 -5.16 6.43
CA HIS A 52 -7.01 -4.99 5.28
C HIS A 52 -6.22 -4.44 4.07
N ASP A 53 -5.44 -3.38 4.26
CA ASP A 53 -4.60 -2.82 3.21
C ASP A 53 -3.64 -3.87 2.62
N TYR A 54 -2.94 -4.62 3.48
CA TYR A 54 -2.06 -5.70 3.08
C TYR A 54 -2.77 -6.79 2.26
N VAL A 55 -3.97 -7.22 2.69
CA VAL A 55 -4.75 -8.25 1.97
C VAL A 55 -5.18 -7.77 0.60
N VAL A 56 -5.64 -6.53 0.49
CA VAL A 56 -6.01 -5.91 -0.79
C VAL A 56 -4.80 -5.81 -1.72
N ASP A 57 -3.65 -5.40 -1.20
CA ASP A 57 -2.40 -5.37 -1.97
C ASP A 57 -1.99 -6.78 -2.47
N CYS A 58 -2.15 -7.82 -1.65
CA CYS A 58 -1.91 -9.21 -2.06
C CYS A 58 -2.86 -9.66 -3.18
N ILE A 59 -4.13 -9.29 -3.11
CA ILE A 59 -5.13 -9.60 -4.13
C ILE A 59 -4.74 -8.95 -5.46
N PHE A 60 -4.42 -7.66 -5.47
CA PHE A 60 -4.01 -6.96 -6.68
C PHE A 60 -2.65 -7.42 -7.21
N LYS A 61 -1.71 -7.81 -6.34
CA LYS A 61 -0.48 -8.48 -6.77
C LYS A 61 -0.79 -9.73 -7.60
N ALA A 62 -1.68 -10.60 -7.12
CA ALA A 62 -2.06 -11.81 -7.84
C ALA A 62 -2.68 -11.47 -9.20
N HIS A 63 -3.60 -10.49 -9.27
CA HIS A 63 -4.19 -10.04 -10.53
C HIS A 63 -3.14 -9.50 -11.51
N LEU A 64 -2.17 -8.72 -11.04
CA LEU A 64 -1.11 -8.16 -11.87
C LEU A 64 -0.22 -9.23 -12.52
N VAL A 65 -0.01 -10.37 -11.89
CA VAL A 65 0.81 -11.47 -12.43
C VAL A 65 -0.02 -12.60 -13.04
N GLY A 66 -1.36 -12.46 -13.10
CA GLY A 66 -2.25 -13.48 -13.65
C GLY A 66 -2.36 -14.73 -12.78
N ASP A 67 -2.13 -14.58 -11.49
CA ASP A 67 -2.17 -15.68 -10.51
C ASP A 67 -3.49 -15.68 -9.73
N THR A 68 -3.75 -16.75 -9.00
CA THR A 68 -4.92 -16.87 -8.12
C THR A 68 -4.55 -16.49 -6.70
N HIS A 69 -5.46 -15.83 -5.98
CA HIS A 69 -5.33 -15.56 -4.56
C HIS A 69 -6.29 -16.41 -3.73
N GLY A 70 -5.90 -16.78 -2.51
CA GLY A 70 -6.73 -17.60 -1.61
C GLY A 70 -7.72 -16.77 -0.76
N TYR A 71 -7.77 -15.46 -0.92
CA TYR A 71 -8.61 -14.58 -0.11
C TYR A 71 -10.07 -14.61 -0.56
N ARG A 72 -10.99 -14.78 0.40
CA ARG A 72 -12.45 -14.74 0.19
C ARG A 72 -13.09 -13.43 0.70
N ALA A 73 -12.28 -12.57 1.31
CA ALA A 73 -12.65 -11.26 1.82
C ALA A 73 -11.42 -10.36 1.80
N THR A 74 -11.64 -9.07 1.95
CA THR A 74 -10.57 -8.05 1.96
C THR A 74 -9.87 -7.92 3.32
N ASN A 75 -10.06 -8.87 4.22
CA ASN A 75 -9.33 -8.97 5.49
C ASN A 75 -9.29 -10.44 5.93
N THR A 76 -8.34 -10.81 6.78
CA THR A 76 -8.27 -12.13 7.38
C THR A 76 -9.26 -12.27 8.54
N THR A 77 -9.75 -13.50 8.81
CA THR A 77 -10.60 -13.79 9.98
C THR A 77 -9.85 -13.48 11.27
N GLU A 78 -8.65 -14.02 11.39
CA GLU A 78 -7.78 -13.77 12.54
C GLU A 78 -6.94 -12.51 12.31
N THR A 79 -6.73 -11.75 13.39
CA THR A 79 -5.84 -10.59 13.38
C THR A 79 -4.39 -11.07 13.55
N PRO A 80 -3.49 -10.78 12.60
CA PRO A 80 -2.09 -11.18 12.73
C PRO A 80 -1.41 -10.43 13.88
N SER A 81 -0.28 -10.95 14.35
CA SER A 81 0.58 -10.15 15.22
C SER A 81 1.18 -8.98 14.44
N LEU A 82 1.48 -7.88 15.14
CA LEU A 82 2.12 -6.71 14.52
C LEU A 82 3.43 -7.10 13.83
N GLN A 83 4.24 -7.95 14.48
CA GLN A 83 5.51 -8.42 13.91
C GLN A 83 5.33 -9.18 12.61
N ALA A 84 4.38 -10.12 12.56
CA ALA A 84 4.08 -10.90 11.35
C ALA A 84 3.62 -9.99 10.22
N LEU A 85 2.67 -9.07 10.52
CA LEU A 85 2.16 -8.13 9.52
C LEU A 85 3.27 -7.19 9.01
N THR A 86 4.12 -6.67 9.90
CA THR A 86 5.27 -5.82 9.52
C THR A 86 6.20 -6.53 8.54
N SER A 87 6.53 -7.80 8.78
CA SER A 87 7.39 -8.58 7.88
C SER A 87 6.72 -8.78 6.52
N SER A 88 5.45 -9.18 6.53
CA SER A 88 4.67 -9.43 5.30
C SER A 88 4.51 -8.18 4.44
N VAL A 89 4.19 -7.03 5.06
CA VAL A 89 4.07 -5.75 4.35
C VAL A 89 5.40 -5.33 3.75
N ARG A 90 6.52 -5.46 4.48
CA ARG A 90 7.85 -5.13 3.97
C ARG A 90 8.23 -5.97 2.75
N GLU A 91 7.93 -7.26 2.77
CA GLU A 91 8.19 -8.16 1.64
C GLU A 91 7.33 -7.79 0.43
N LEU A 92 6.06 -7.47 0.66
CA LEU A 92 5.14 -7.08 -0.40
C LEU A 92 5.50 -5.70 -1.00
N ASP A 93 5.88 -4.73 -0.18
CA ASP A 93 6.38 -3.43 -0.65
C ASP A 93 7.64 -3.59 -1.51
N SER A 94 8.59 -4.44 -1.08
CA SER A 94 9.78 -4.75 -1.87
C SER A 94 9.44 -5.39 -3.21
N TRP A 95 8.44 -6.28 -3.24
CA TRP A 95 7.96 -6.87 -4.47
C TRP A 95 7.36 -5.82 -5.42
N TYR A 96 6.53 -4.89 -4.93
CA TYR A 96 5.94 -3.84 -5.76
C TYR A 96 7.01 -2.90 -6.33
N VAL A 97 8.01 -2.51 -5.54
CA VAL A 97 9.14 -1.70 -6.01
C VAL A 97 9.85 -2.42 -7.16
N ALA A 98 10.23 -3.69 -6.98
CA ALA A 98 10.90 -4.47 -8.02
C ALA A 98 10.00 -4.71 -9.25
N TYR A 99 8.69 -4.85 -9.05
CA TYR A 99 7.74 -5.05 -10.12
C TYR A 99 7.67 -3.82 -11.05
N VAL A 100 7.53 -2.62 -10.50
CA VAL A 100 7.42 -1.40 -11.30
C VAL A 100 8.72 -0.99 -11.98
N GLU A 101 9.89 -1.40 -11.46
CA GLU A 101 11.19 -1.18 -12.10
C GLU A 101 11.30 -1.86 -13.47
N ASN A 102 10.56 -2.95 -13.69
CA ASN A 102 10.60 -3.74 -14.91
C ASN A 102 9.46 -3.45 -15.88
N LEU A 103 8.62 -2.44 -15.62
CA LEU A 103 7.51 -2.07 -16.49
C LEU A 103 7.91 -0.96 -17.46
N ASP A 104 7.49 -1.12 -18.71
CA ASP A 104 7.50 -0.06 -19.71
C ASP A 104 6.09 0.54 -19.89
N LEU A 105 6.00 1.60 -20.71
CA LEU A 105 4.72 2.27 -20.99
C LEU A 105 3.70 1.35 -21.65
N SER A 106 4.15 0.40 -22.47
CA SER A 106 3.26 -0.56 -23.14
C SER A 106 2.61 -1.49 -22.13
N ALA A 107 3.43 -2.04 -21.23
CA ALA A 107 2.94 -2.92 -20.16
C ALA A 107 1.97 -2.20 -19.21
N LEU A 108 2.18 -0.93 -18.91
CA LEU A 108 1.28 -0.12 -18.07
C LEU A 108 -0.13 0.00 -18.67
N CYS A 109 -0.24 0.07 -19.99
CA CYS A 109 -1.54 0.17 -20.69
C CYS A 109 -2.27 -1.17 -20.83
N GLU A 110 -1.61 -2.31 -20.54
CA GLU A 110 -2.24 -3.63 -20.65
C GLU A 110 -3.45 -3.76 -19.72
N GLN A 111 -4.56 -4.30 -20.29
CA GLN A 111 -5.79 -4.52 -19.55
C GLN A 111 -5.73 -5.83 -18.76
N VAL A 112 -5.96 -5.74 -17.46
CA VAL A 112 -6.06 -6.88 -16.54
C VAL A 112 -7.52 -7.14 -16.22
N ARG A 113 -7.97 -8.36 -16.51
CA ARG A 113 -9.31 -8.85 -16.13
C ARG A 113 -9.21 -9.60 -14.83
N PHE A 114 -10.10 -9.33 -13.90
CA PHE A 114 -10.12 -9.99 -12.60
C PHE A 114 -11.55 -10.06 -12.04
N ALA A 115 -11.72 -10.76 -10.92
CA ALA A 115 -12.94 -10.73 -10.14
C ALA A 115 -12.64 -10.18 -8.75
N PHE A 116 -13.50 -9.30 -8.24
CA PHE A 116 -13.47 -8.86 -6.84
C PHE A 116 -13.90 -10.01 -5.91
N THR A 117 -13.63 -9.86 -4.62
CA THR A 117 -13.96 -10.89 -3.61
C THR A 117 -15.46 -11.12 -3.41
N ASP A 118 -16.31 -10.20 -3.85
CA ASP A 118 -17.76 -10.32 -3.90
C ASP A 118 -18.28 -10.99 -5.19
N GLY A 119 -17.38 -11.23 -6.15
CA GLY A 119 -17.67 -11.90 -7.42
C GLY A 119 -17.91 -10.96 -8.60
N ASP A 120 -17.95 -9.65 -8.40
CA ASP A 120 -18.06 -8.68 -9.48
C ASP A 120 -16.82 -8.72 -10.38
N LEU A 121 -17.03 -8.52 -11.69
CA LEU A 121 -15.95 -8.53 -12.66
C LEU A 121 -15.32 -7.14 -12.78
N GLY A 122 -13.99 -7.10 -12.74
CA GLY A 122 -13.17 -5.91 -12.92
C GLY A 122 -12.38 -5.94 -14.22
N LEU A 123 -12.18 -4.78 -14.80
CA LEU A 123 -11.28 -4.54 -15.93
C LEU A 123 -10.57 -3.22 -15.69
N MET A 124 -9.28 -3.28 -15.46
CA MET A 124 -8.43 -2.11 -15.22
C MET A 124 -7.13 -2.25 -15.99
N SER A 125 -6.53 -1.13 -16.40
CA SER A 125 -5.15 -1.17 -16.85
C SER A 125 -4.22 -1.51 -15.68
N ARG A 126 -3.04 -2.02 -15.99
CA ARG A 126 -2.00 -2.28 -14.98
C ARG A 126 -1.65 -1.02 -14.20
N GLU A 127 -1.58 0.12 -14.87
CA GLU A 127 -1.37 1.43 -14.25
C GLU A 127 -2.48 1.80 -13.27
N GLU A 128 -3.75 1.61 -13.63
CA GLU A 128 -4.89 1.90 -12.75
C GLU A 128 -4.87 1.04 -11.48
N ILE A 129 -4.50 -0.24 -11.60
CA ILE A 129 -4.32 -1.13 -10.45
C ILE A 129 -3.19 -0.60 -9.55
N LEU A 130 -2.04 -0.24 -10.10
CA LEU A 130 -0.90 0.27 -9.34
C LEU A 130 -1.23 1.59 -8.63
N LEU A 131 -1.96 2.49 -9.29
CA LEU A 131 -2.45 3.73 -8.67
C LEU A 131 -3.46 3.46 -7.55
N HIS A 132 -4.36 2.46 -7.74
CA HIS A 132 -5.26 2.03 -6.68
C HIS A 132 -4.48 1.58 -5.44
N VAL A 133 -3.49 0.71 -5.59
CA VAL A 133 -2.65 0.22 -4.48
C VAL A 133 -1.99 1.38 -3.71
N ILE A 134 -1.47 2.39 -4.41
CA ILE A 134 -0.83 3.56 -3.78
C ILE A 134 -1.85 4.40 -3.01
N THR A 135 -2.98 4.73 -3.65
CA THR A 135 -4.00 5.62 -3.06
C THR A 135 -4.76 4.96 -1.93
N HIS A 136 -5.07 3.66 -2.06
CA HIS A 136 -5.70 2.84 -1.04
C HIS A 136 -4.80 2.73 0.20
N GLY A 137 -3.51 2.45 0.00
CA GLY A 137 -2.53 2.43 1.10
C GLY A 137 -2.45 3.75 1.85
N GLY A 138 -2.42 4.89 1.15
CA GLY A 138 -2.44 6.22 1.77
C GLY A 138 -3.69 6.47 2.63
N TYR A 139 -4.87 6.05 2.13
CA TYR A 139 -6.12 6.15 2.87
C TYR A 139 -6.08 5.35 4.18
N HIS A 140 -5.61 4.10 4.14
CA HIS A 140 -5.58 3.22 5.31
C HIS A 140 -4.46 3.59 6.30
N ARG A 141 -3.30 4.07 5.84
CA ARG A 141 -2.28 4.64 6.72
C ARG A 141 -2.81 5.86 7.47
N GLY A 142 -3.53 6.75 6.78
CA GLY A 142 -4.20 7.88 7.43
C GLY A 142 -5.21 7.44 8.50
N ALA A 143 -6.03 6.42 8.20
CA ALA A 143 -6.99 5.87 9.16
C ALA A 143 -6.30 5.23 10.39
N ALA A 144 -5.21 4.49 10.20
CA ALA A 144 -4.43 3.93 11.30
C ALA A 144 -3.72 5.05 12.11
N GLY A 145 -3.26 6.10 11.44
CA GLY A 145 -2.69 7.29 12.08
C GLY A 145 -3.69 7.99 13.00
N GLN A 146 -4.96 8.11 12.60
CA GLN A 146 -6.02 8.66 13.46
C GLN A 146 -6.28 7.80 14.72
N VAL A 147 -6.11 6.48 14.62
CA VAL A 147 -6.21 5.60 15.79
C VAL A 147 -5.06 5.89 16.77
N LEU A 148 -3.83 6.07 16.29
CA LEU A 148 -2.69 6.45 17.15
C LEU A 148 -2.89 7.81 17.80
N ASP A 149 -3.35 8.81 17.04
CA ASP A 149 -3.60 10.17 17.53
C ASP A 149 -4.67 10.20 18.64
N SER A 150 -5.67 9.33 18.56
CA SER A 150 -6.73 9.21 19.56
C SER A 150 -6.23 8.79 20.97
N VAL A 151 -5.02 8.25 21.06
CA VAL A 151 -4.34 7.88 22.31
C VAL A 151 -3.08 8.69 22.55
N ALA A 152 -3.01 9.88 21.98
CA ALA A 152 -1.91 10.84 22.11
C ALA A 152 -0.53 10.31 21.61
N VAL A 153 -0.55 9.33 20.71
CA VAL A 153 0.63 8.87 19.99
C VAL A 153 0.66 9.53 18.61
N SER A 154 1.62 10.44 18.40
CA SER A 154 1.72 11.19 17.13
C SER A 154 2.07 10.25 15.97
N PRO A 155 1.19 10.15 14.93
CA PRO A 155 1.51 9.37 13.75
C PRO A 155 2.66 10.03 12.95
N PRO A 156 3.37 9.28 12.10
CA PRO A 156 4.37 9.87 11.23
C PRO A 156 3.71 10.79 10.20
N ARG A 157 4.49 11.76 9.70
CA ARG A 157 4.04 12.62 8.59
C ARG A 157 4.09 11.84 7.28
N ASP A 158 2.98 11.33 6.81
CA ASP A 158 2.82 10.62 5.53
C ASP A 158 2.75 11.64 4.38
N LEU A 159 3.90 12.21 4.01
CA LEU A 159 4.02 13.27 3.00
C LEU A 159 5.01 12.87 1.91
N TYR A 160 4.51 12.77 0.67
CA TYR A 160 5.34 12.50 -0.50
C TYR A 160 6.45 13.56 -0.69
N THR A 161 6.15 14.83 -0.42
CA THR A 161 7.14 15.91 -0.48
C THR A 161 8.29 15.69 0.49
N ARG A 162 8.03 15.21 1.72
CA ARG A 162 9.07 14.87 2.68
C ARG A 162 9.95 13.72 2.17
N PHE A 163 9.33 12.67 1.61
CA PHE A 163 10.07 11.56 1.00
C PHE A 163 11.01 12.05 -0.11
N LEU A 164 10.54 12.89 -1.02
CA LEU A 164 11.37 13.45 -2.08
C LEU A 164 12.57 14.24 -1.54
N HIS A 165 12.37 15.06 -0.52
CA HIS A 165 13.46 15.80 0.13
C HIS A 165 14.47 14.89 0.83
N MET A 166 14.05 13.79 1.44
CA MET A 166 14.95 12.84 2.11
C MET A 166 15.84 12.05 1.15
N PHE A 167 15.34 11.73 -0.04
CA PHE A 167 16.00 10.82 -0.98
C PHE A 167 16.55 11.47 -2.24
N GLN A 168 16.27 12.75 -2.46
CA GLN A 168 16.76 13.52 -3.61
C GLN A 168 17.51 14.76 -3.09
N SER A 169 18.79 14.57 -2.75
CA SER A 169 19.67 15.60 -2.20
C SER A 169 19.79 16.87 -3.07
N GLU A 170 19.56 16.74 -4.38
CA GLU A 170 19.55 17.84 -5.35
C GLU A 170 18.43 18.86 -5.10
N ARG A 171 17.41 18.52 -4.31
CA ARG A 171 16.27 19.40 -3.96
C ARG A 171 16.52 20.28 -2.72
N HIS A 172 17.71 20.21 -2.13
CA HIS A 172 18.11 21.03 -0.97
C HIS A 172 18.79 22.36 -1.36
N GLN A 173 18.66 22.80 -2.61
CA GLN A 173 19.23 24.08 -3.10
C GLN A 173 18.26 25.24 -2.92
#